data_1a7c39856d5f1b9d44df24a08b027538
#
_entry.id   1a7c39856d5f1b9d44df24a08b027538
#
_cell.length_a   1.000
_cell.length_b   1.000
_cell.length_c   1.000
_cell.angle_alpha   90.00
_cell.angle_beta   90.00
_cell.angle_gamma   90.00
#
_symmetry.space_group_name_H-M   'P 1'
#
loop_
_entity.id
_entity.type
_entity.pdbx_description
1 polymer ?
#
loop_
_entity_poly.entity_id
_entity_poly.type
_entity_poly.pdbx_seq_one_letter_code
_entity_poly.pdbx_strand_id
1 'polypeptide(L)'
;GGMPLVTAPKWLSRPTSVAFGFGGQLVTISKPVPGVQGFPLRVHEVHTEPHIADRARVLSQALDENTLADFCVMQCQNPNTRASDMAGWKTLQTLFHVDSRDELVELLGFSKDDITNQVQQAVGALGLPPLEDENAQGEDPAPQVPSVTDEDPTAFFDQVPDMPLEPPQPAAEPFRLHPNGNQDPDRLITKSLILGDFENAVSLLVSQDRFADALVLATRAGDELLVKTQRAYFKRHAMNKPYLRLLQSIVTEDLSDVVYYADLTEWQEIFAVLCTYAKQEDFSVLAERLGQRLEDRYLHSAQLGTPALVDRKNAVLCYLAA
;
A
#
# COMPACT_ATOMS: atom_id res chain seq x y z
N GLY A 1 -5.93 43.35 -53.18
CA GLY A 1 -7.04 42.48 -52.84
C GLY A 1 -6.92 42.08 -51.39
N GLY A 2 -7.77 42.66 -50.52
CA GLY A 2 -7.83 42.27 -49.09
C GLY A 2 -8.46 40.90 -48.95
N MET A 3 -7.83 40.03 -48.13
CA MET A 3 -8.45 38.76 -47.77
C MET A 3 -9.75 39.01 -46.98
N PRO A 4 -10.85 38.33 -47.29
CA PRO A 4 -12.09 38.48 -46.54
C PRO A 4 -11.86 37.96 -45.11
N LEU A 5 -12.20 38.79 -44.13
CA LEU A 5 -12.17 38.39 -42.73
C LEU A 5 -13.24 37.33 -42.47
N VAL A 6 -12.86 36.08 -42.24
CA VAL A 6 -13.77 34.95 -41.98
C VAL A 6 -14.40 35.04 -40.59
N THR A 7 -13.77 35.71 -39.65
CA THR A 7 -14.25 35.90 -38.27
C THR A 7 -14.20 37.38 -37.89
N ALA A 8 -15.22 37.85 -37.20
CA ALA A 8 -15.24 39.20 -36.67
C ALA A 8 -14.09 39.43 -35.65
N PRO A 9 -13.38 40.57 -35.75
CA PRO A 9 -12.32 40.87 -34.76
C PRO A 9 -12.87 40.88 -33.36
N LYS A 10 -12.03 40.53 -32.37
CA LYS A 10 -12.42 40.45 -30.97
C LYS A 10 -12.93 41.76 -30.36
N TRP A 11 -12.55 42.88 -30.93
CA TRP A 11 -13.06 44.21 -30.51
C TRP A 11 -14.46 44.52 -31.02
N LEU A 12 -14.96 43.80 -32.02
CA LEU A 12 -16.35 43.93 -32.51
C LEU A 12 -17.26 43.01 -31.70
N SER A 13 -17.69 43.43 -30.52
CA SER A 13 -18.70 42.72 -29.74
C SER A 13 -20.07 42.86 -30.40
N ARG A 14 -20.75 41.72 -30.61
CA ARG A 14 -22.16 41.78 -31.05
C ARG A 14 -23.01 42.36 -29.92
N PRO A 15 -23.94 43.27 -30.19
CA PRO A 15 -24.82 43.77 -29.16
C PRO A 15 -25.62 42.59 -28.58
N THR A 16 -25.54 42.42 -27.27
CA THR A 16 -26.32 41.44 -26.50
C THR A 16 -27.77 41.91 -26.50
N SER A 17 -28.67 41.07 -26.98
CA SER A 17 -30.12 41.37 -26.96
C SER A 17 -30.77 41.07 -25.59
N VAL A 18 -30.06 40.42 -24.70
CA VAL A 18 -30.52 40.01 -23.35
C VAL A 18 -29.39 40.13 -22.37
N ALA A 19 -29.63 40.73 -21.21
CA ALA A 19 -28.67 40.83 -20.11
C ALA A 19 -29.42 40.86 -18.79
N PHE A 20 -28.79 40.29 -17.74
CA PHE A 20 -29.26 40.47 -16.36
C PHE A 20 -28.80 41.85 -15.84
N GLY A 21 -29.74 42.63 -15.34
CA GLY A 21 -29.51 43.89 -14.66
C GLY A 21 -29.38 43.72 -13.16
N PHE A 22 -29.29 44.83 -12.45
CA PHE A 22 -29.18 44.82 -11.00
C PHE A 22 -30.48 44.27 -10.36
N GLY A 23 -30.37 43.53 -9.26
CA GLY A 23 -31.53 43.00 -8.53
C GLY A 23 -32.26 41.87 -9.23
N GLY A 24 -31.62 41.11 -10.15
CA GLY A 24 -32.21 39.95 -10.81
C GLY A 24 -33.19 40.33 -11.94
N GLN A 25 -33.16 41.56 -12.40
CA GLN A 25 -34.00 42.03 -13.53
C GLN A 25 -33.39 41.52 -14.85
N LEU A 26 -34.22 41.00 -15.72
CA LEU A 26 -33.84 40.60 -17.06
C LEU A 26 -34.17 41.73 -18.04
N VAL A 27 -33.14 42.32 -18.63
CA VAL A 27 -33.25 43.38 -19.62
C VAL A 27 -33.20 42.78 -21.01
N THR A 28 -34.23 42.96 -21.81
CA THR A 28 -34.28 42.51 -23.22
C THR A 28 -34.32 43.71 -24.13
N ILE A 29 -33.49 43.68 -25.17
CA ILE A 29 -33.46 44.71 -26.23
C ILE A 29 -33.99 44.07 -27.50
N SER A 30 -35.11 44.57 -28.01
CA SER A 30 -35.75 44.08 -29.23
C SER A 30 -35.21 44.81 -30.46
N LYS A 31 -35.40 44.23 -31.65
CA LYS A 31 -35.05 44.90 -32.90
C LYS A 31 -35.82 46.22 -33.05
N PRO A 32 -35.20 47.23 -33.70
CA PRO A 32 -35.85 48.51 -33.93
C PRO A 32 -37.11 48.30 -34.73
N VAL A 33 -38.21 49.01 -34.35
CA VAL A 33 -39.47 49.00 -35.06
C VAL A 33 -39.37 50.07 -36.12
N PRO A 34 -39.78 49.80 -37.41
CA PRO A 34 -39.73 50.79 -38.46
C PRO A 34 -40.57 52.03 -38.08
N GLY A 35 -39.93 53.21 -38.14
CA GLY A 35 -40.58 54.49 -37.84
C GLY A 35 -40.40 55.01 -36.39
N VAL A 36 -39.78 54.23 -35.51
CA VAL A 36 -39.43 54.62 -34.10
C VAL A 36 -37.95 54.78 -33.98
N GLN A 37 -37.49 55.95 -33.53
CA GLN A 37 -36.07 56.13 -33.25
C GLN A 37 -35.71 55.44 -31.90
N GLY A 38 -34.75 54.49 -31.98
CA GLY A 38 -34.23 53.78 -30.81
C GLY A 38 -34.58 52.28 -30.82
N PHE A 39 -34.06 51.58 -29.81
CA PHE A 39 -34.31 50.15 -29.59
C PHE A 39 -35.28 50.00 -28.40
N PRO A 40 -36.42 49.25 -28.63
CA PRO A 40 -37.32 49.00 -27.51
C PRO A 40 -36.64 48.17 -26.44
N LEU A 41 -36.56 48.69 -25.22
CA LEU A 41 -36.00 48.03 -24.06
C LEU A 41 -37.17 47.60 -23.17
N ARG A 42 -37.14 46.31 -22.75
CA ARG A 42 -38.09 45.79 -21.79
C ARG A 42 -37.31 45.28 -20.59
N VAL A 43 -37.78 45.59 -19.38
CA VAL A 43 -37.28 45.09 -18.13
C VAL A 43 -38.31 44.08 -17.62
N HIS A 44 -37.84 42.87 -17.36
CA HIS A 44 -38.65 41.80 -16.80
C HIS A 44 -38.14 41.49 -15.42
N GLU A 45 -39.01 41.39 -14.44
CA GLU A 45 -38.65 40.79 -13.15
C GLU A 45 -38.64 39.27 -13.32
N VAL A 46 -37.53 38.66 -12.94
CA VAL A 46 -37.43 37.19 -12.90
C VAL A 46 -38.02 36.72 -11.58
N HIS A 47 -39.25 36.23 -11.64
CA HIS A 47 -39.87 35.61 -10.46
C HIS A 47 -39.28 34.22 -10.26
N THR A 48 -38.49 34.05 -9.18
CA THR A 48 -38.05 32.76 -8.75
C THR A 48 -39.17 32.09 -7.94
N GLU A 49 -39.39 30.81 -8.17
CA GLU A 49 -40.36 30.05 -7.38
C GLU A 49 -40.01 30.17 -5.87
N PRO A 50 -40.96 30.48 -4.98
CA PRO A 50 -40.71 30.76 -3.58
C PRO A 50 -39.90 29.67 -2.86
N HIS A 51 -40.19 28.41 -3.18
CA HIS A 51 -39.47 27.29 -2.57
C HIS A 51 -37.99 27.20 -2.97
N ILE A 52 -37.61 27.65 -4.19
CA ILE A 52 -36.22 27.71 -4.63
C ILE A 52 -35.51 28.86 -3.90
N ALA A 53 -36.17 30.01 -3.78
CA ALA A 53 -35.64 31.14 -3.07
C ALA A 53 -35.39 30.84 -1.57
N ASP A 54 -36.32 30.13 -0.91
CA ASP A 54 -36.19 29.72 0.46
C ASP A 54 -35.04 28.72 0.67
N ARG A 55 -34.93 27.73 -0.22
CA ARG A 55 -33.80 26.78 -0.18
C ARG A 55 -32.45 27.47 -0.41
N ALA A 56 -32.37 28.42 -1.36
CA ALA A 56 -31.18 29.20 -1.60
C ALA A 56 -30.79 30.04 -0.38
N ARG A 57 -31.76 30.64 0.31
CA ARG A 57 -31.54 31.41 1.52
C ARG A 57 -30.98 30.55 2.66
N VAL A 58 -31.58 29.38 2.90
CA VAL A 58 -31.13 28.44 3.94
C VAL A 58 -29.72 27.96 3.65
N LEU A 59 -29.40 27.64 2.38
CA LEU A 59 -28.06 27.26 1.97
C LEU A 59 -27.06 28.41 2.16
N SER A 60 -27.40 29.63 1.75
CA SER A 60 -26.53 30.79 1.94
C SER A 60 -26.25 31.05 3.42
N GLN A 61 -27.27 30.96 4.26
CA GLN A 61 -27.09 31.08 5.72
C GLN A 61 -26.16 30.00 6.27
N ALA A 62 -26.33 28.73 5.87
CA ALA A 62 -25.45 27.64 6.28
C ALA A 62 -23.99 27.83 5.84
N LEU A 63 -23.77 28.48 4.68
CA LEU A 63 -22.44 28.83 4.20
C LEU A 63 -21.82 29.96 5.03
N ASP A 64 -22.62 31.02 5.29
CA ASP A 64 -22.15 32.19 6.07
C ASP A 64 -21.84 31.83 7.53
N GLU A 65 -22.62 30.90 8.12
CA GLU A 65 -22.45 30.41 9.49
C GLU A 65 -21.46 29.23 9.60
N ASN A 66 -20.92 28.74 8.48
CA ASN A 66 -20.03 27.56 8.40
C ASN A 66 -20.65 26.28 8.97
N THR A 67 -21.98 26.12 8.85
CA THR A 67 -22.76 24.97 9.34
C THR A 67 -23.20 24.04 8.20
N LEU A 68 -22.38 23.95 7.14
CA LEU A 68 -22.72 23.19 5.95
C LEU A 68 -22.86 21.68 6.21
N ALA A 69 -22.11 21.16 7.18
CA ALA A 69 -22.21 19.76 7.61
C ALA A 69 -23.60 19.44 8.16
N ASP A 70 -24.12 20.29 9.07
CA ASP A 70 -25.46 20.13 9.64
C ASP A 70 -26.56 20.31 8.59
N PHE A 71 -26.33 21.21 7.64
CA PHE A 71 -27.22 21.36 6.49
C PHE A 71 -27.30 20.08 5.64
N CYS A 72 -26.17 19.40 5.41
CA CYS A 72 -26.16 18.12 4.67
C CYS A 72 -26.93 17.04 5.44
N VAL A 73 -26.79 16.95 6.77
CA VAL A 73 -27.56 16.01 7.61
C VAL A 73 -29.06 16.28 7.48
N MET A 74 -29.45 17.56 7.56
CA MET A 74 -30.86 17.97 7.42
C MET A 74 -31.41 17.59 6.04
N GLN A 75 -30.63 17.76 4.96
CA GLN A 75 -31.05 17.36 3.62
C GLN A 75 -31.17 15.83 3.46
N CYS A 76 -30.33 15.04 4.11
CA CYS A 76 -30.43 13.58 4.13
C CYS A 76 -31.70 13.09 4.86
N GLN A 77 -32.15 13.82 5.88
CA GLN A 77 -33.34 13.48 6.66
C GLN A 77 -34.65 14.01 6.06
N ASN A 78 -34.57 14.88 5.05
CA ASN A 78 -35.74 15.47 4.45
C ASN A 78 -36.51 14.47 3.58
N PRO A 79 -37.78 14.15 3.89
CA PRO A 79 -38.57 13.16 3.16
C PRO A 79 -38.88 13.57 1.70
N ASN A 80 -38.71 14.83 1.36
CA ASN A 80 -38.93 15.36 0.01
C ASN A 80 -37.68 15.27 -0.87
N THR A 81 -36.55 14.85 -0.33
CA THR A 81 -35.30 14.68 -1.12
C THR A 81 -35.43 13.44 -1.99
N ARG A 82 -35.12 13.58 -3.29
CA ARG A 82 -35.13 12.44 -4.21
C ARG A 82 -34.02 11.44 -3.81
N ALA A 83 -34.27 10.14 -4.01
CA ALA A 83 -33.30 9.09 -3.69
C ALA A 83 -31.95 9.30 -4.42
N SER A 84 -31.96 9.83 -5.66
CA SER A 84 -30.76 10.20 -6.40
C SER A 84 -29.95 11.31 -5.73
N ASP A 85 -30.64 12.29 -5.15
CA ASP A 85 -30.01 13.45 -4.53
C ASP A 85 -29.53 13.12 -3.11
N MET A 86 -30.19 12.16 -2.43
CA MET A 86 -29.83 11.69 -1.10
C MET A 86 -28.41 11.08 -1.08
N ALA A 87 -28.04 10.29 -2.10
CA ALA A 87 -26.70 9.75 -2.25
C ALA A 87 -25.65 10.88 -2.33
N GLY A 88 -25.94 11.93 -3.11
CA GLY A 88 -25.08 13.11 -3.23
C GLY A 88 -24.90 13.87 -1.90
N TRP A 89 -26.01 14.09 -1.17
CA TRP A 89 -25.94 14.75 0.14
C TRP A 89 -25.18 13.92 1.18
N LYS A 90 -25.34 12.60 1.16
CA LYS A 90 -24.60 11.69 2.05
C LYS A 90 -23.10 11.71 1.75
N THR A 91 -22.73 11.67 0.45
CA THR A 91 -21.33 11.81 0.04
C THR A 91 -20.75 13.17 0.45
N LEU A 92 -21.53 14.25 0.30
CA LEU A 92 -21.08 15.57 0.72
C LEU A 92 -20.92 15.67 2.25
N GLN A 93 -21.80 15.03 3.00
CA GLN A 93 -21.71 14.95 4.47
C GLN A 93 -20.41 14.28 4.91
N THR A 94 -20.06 13.13 4.31
CA THR A 94 -18.83 12.41 4.67
C THR A 94 -17.56 13.22 4.45
N LEU A 95 -17.55 14.15 3.47
CA LEU A 95 -16.39 15.00 3.20
C LEU A 95 -16.07 16.00 4.33
N PHE A 96 -17.02 16.26 5.24
CA PHE A 96 -16.81 17.11 6.42
C PHE A 96 -16.25 16.36 7.62
N HIS A 97 -16.18 15.04 7.59
CA HIS A 97 -15.62 14.22 8.67
C HIS A 97 -14.10 14.13 8.56
N VAL A 98 -13.44 13.92 9.69
CA VAL A 98 -11.97 13.78 9.75
C VAL A 98 -11.52 12.56 8.95
N ASP A 99 -12.26 11.45 9.06
CA ASP A 99 -11.98 10.18 8.40
C ASP A 99 -12.77 10.03 7.08
N SER A 100 -12.93 11.15 6.35
CA SER A 100 -13.77 11.24 5.15
C SER A 100 -13.46 10.18 4.08
N ARG A 101 -12.18 9.80 3.95
CA ARG A 101 -11.76 8.79 2.95
C ARG A 101 -12.23 7.39 3.31
N ASP A 102 -12.14 7.00 4.57
CA ASP A 102 -12.59 5.68 5.04
C ASP A 102 -14.11 5.56 4.93
N GLU A 103 -14.85 6.59 5.31
CA GLU A 103 -16.31 6.62 5.14
C GLU A 103 -16.75 6.60 3.67
N LEU A 104 -16.00 7.26 2.77
CA LEU A 104 -16.27 7.18 1.33
C LEU A 104 -16.05 5.75 0.79
N VAL A 105 -15.03 5.06 1.25
CA VAL A 105 -14.76 3.65 0.90
C VAL A 105 -15.91 2.75 1.35
N GLU A 106 -16.44 2.95 2.58
CA GLU A 106 -17.61 2.24 3.07
C GLU A 106 -18.87 2.55 2.26
N LEU A 107 -19.09 3.82 1.88
CA LEU A 107 -20.21 4.21 1.02
C LEU A 107 -20.16 3.53 -0.36
N LEU A 108 -18.97 3.23 -0.86
CA LEU A 108 -18.76 2.47 -2.10
C LEU A 108 -19.01 0.96 -1.92
N GLY A 109 -19.31 0.51 -0.69
CA GLY A 109 -19.62 -0.88 -0.37
C GLY A 109 -18.38 -1.74 -0.09
N PHE A 110 -17.24 -1.12 0.25
CA PHE A 110 -16.05 -1.84 0.68
C PHE A 110 -15.97 -1.80 2.21
N SER A 111 -16.14 -2.95 2.86
CA SER A 111 -16.00 -3.11 4.31
C SER A 111 -14.73 -3.92 4.60
N LYS A 112 -13.86 -3.40 5.47
CA LYS A 112 -12.66 -4.11 5.93
C LYS A 112 -13.03 -5.39 6.68
N ASP A 113 -14.04 -5.33 7.54
CA ASP A 113 -14.49 -6.46 8.35
C ASP A 113 -15.01 -7.62 7.48
N ASP A 114 -15.81 -7.32 6.46
CA ASP A 114 -16.32 -8.33 5.54
C ASP A 114 -15.20 -9.02 4.77
N ILE A 115 -14.19 -8.26 4.36
CA ILE A 115 -13.04 -8.81 3.64
C ILE A 115 -12.19 -9.65 4.57
N THR A 116 -11.92 -9.20 5.79
CA THR A 116 -11.20 -9.97 6.81
C THR A 116 -11.88 -11.31 7.08
N ASN A 117 -13.21 -11.33 7.25
CA ASN A 117 -13.96 -12.56 7.42
C ASN A 117 -13.86 -13.50 6.20
N GLN A 118 -13.94 -12.95 4.98
CA GLN A 118 -13.80 -13.75 3.76
C GLN A 118 -12.37 -14.31 3.60
N VAL A 119 -11.35 -13.53 3.98
CA VAL A 119 -9.95 -13.97 3.97
C VAL A 119 -9.71 -15.09 4.98
N GLN A 120 -10.18 -14.94 6.21
CA GLN A 120 -10.07 -15.98 7.24
C GLN A 120 -10.76 -17.28 6.81
N GLN A 121 -11.93 -17.21 6.20
CA GLN A 121 -12.60 -18.37 5.64
C GLN A 121 -11.79 -19.02 4.49
N ALA A 122 -11.23 -18.22 3.59
CA ALA A 122 -10.42 -18.71 2.48
C ALA A 122 -9.12 -19.38 2.95
N VAL A 123 -8.42 -18.77 3.90
CA VAL A 123 -7.18 -19.32 4.51
C VAL A 123 -7.50 -20.58 5.32
N GLY A 124 -8.58 -20.56 6.11
CA GLY A 124 -9.04 -21.73 6.87
C GLY A 124 -9.44 -22.91 5.98
N ALA A 125 -10.05 -22.66 4.83
CA ALA A 125 -10.41 -23.70 3.85
C ALA A 125 -9.17 -24.37 3.23
N LEU A 126 -8.02 -23.69 3.18
CA LEU A 126 -6.75 -24.22 2.71
C LEU A 126 -5.98 -25.01 3.79
N GLY A 127 -6.50 -25.08 5.04
CA GLY A 127 -5.94 -25.87 6.13
C GLY A 127 -4.59 -25.36 6.66
N LEU A 128 -4.24 -24.11 6.38
CA LEU A 128 -3.01 -23.48 6.86
C LEU A 128 -3.30 -22.69 8.13
N PRO A 129 -2.39 -22.77 9.14
CA PRO A 129 -2.51 -21.91 10.32
C PRO A 129 -2.37 -20.45 9.88
N PRO A 130 -3.09 -19.51 10.54
CA PRO A 130 -2.87 -18.08 10.39
C PRO A 130 -1.39 -17.77 10.62
N LEU A 131 -0.88 -16.67 10.08
CA LEU A 131 0.43 -16.11 10.42
C LEU A 131 0.40 -15.86 11.93
N GLU A 132 1.06 -16.76 12.71
CA GLU A 132 1.00 -16.75 14.17
C GLU A 132 1.65 -15.46 14.69
N ASP A 133 0.89 -14.70 15.48
CA ASP A 133 1.43 -13.69 16.36
C ASP A 133 2.08 -14.39 17.57
N GLU A 134 3.32 -14.87 17.42
CA GLU A 134 4.08 -15.45 18.54
C GLU A 134 4.49 -14.41 19.61
N ASN A 135 3.96 -13.19 19.54
CA ASN A 135 4.30 -12.13 20.49
C ASN A 135 3.42 -12.10 21.75
N ALA A 136 2.73 -13.22 22.07
CA ALA A 136 1.95 -13.31 23.31
C ALA A 136 2.76 -13.83 24.53
N GLN A 137 4.02 -14.23 24.37
CA GLN A 137 4.86 -14.66 25.50
C GLN A 137 6.34 -14.35 25.22
N GLY A 138 6.85 -13.31 25.87
CA GLY A 138 8.27 -13.02 25.98
C GLY A 138 8.67 -11.69 25.37
N GLU A 139 8.76 -10.68 26.22
CA GLU A 139 9.55 -9.48 25.97
C GLU A 139 11.02 -9.87 25.84
N ASP A 140 11.49 -10.12 24.61
CA ASP A 140 12.88 -9.97 24.27
C ASP A 140 13.03 -8.65 23.51
N PRO A 141 14.00 -7.80 23.89
CA PRO A 141 14.17 -6.50 23.27
C PRO A 141 14.45 -6.68 21.78
N ALA A 142 13.67 -6.01 20.96
CA ALA A 142 13.88 -5.93 19.53
C ALA A 142 15.35 -5.61 19.23
N PRO A 143 16.02 -6.36 18.33
CA PRO A 143 17.35 -6.01 17.89
C PRO A 143 17.30 -4.60 17.30
N GLN A 144 18.01 -3.67 17.92
CA GLN A 144 18.23 -2.34 17.39
C GLN A 144 18.99 -2.52 16.07
N VAL A 145 18.29 -2.27 14.98
CA VAL A 145 18.92 -2.14 13.67
C VAL A 145 19.96 -1.03 13.81
N PRO A 146 21.25 -1.27 13.49
CA PRO A 146 22.23 -0.19 13.46
C PRO A 146 21.71 0.84 12.47
N SER A 147 21.58 2.07 12.96
CA SER A 147 21.24 3.21 12.12
C SER A 147 22.28 3.28 11.01
N VAL A 148 21.86 2.88 9.82
CA VAL A 148 22.61 3.12 8.59
C VAL A 148 22.80 4.62 8.52
N THR A 149 24.06 5.05 8.54
CA THR A 149 24.49 6.43 8.29
C THR A 149 23.67 7.01 7.15
N ASP A 150 23.26 8.27 7.33
CA ASP A 150 22.56 9.13 6.37
C ASP A 150 23.26 9.16 4.99
N GLU A 151 23.22 8.08 4.25
CA GLU A 151 23.43 8.09 2.81
C GLU A 151 22.03 8.20 2.20
N ASP A 152 21.80 9.35 1.60
CA ASP A 152 20.57 9.74 0.91
C ASP A 152 20.06 8.59 0.03
N PRO A 153 18.90 7.97 0.34
CA PRO A 153 18.37 6.87 -0.46
C PRO A 153 18.04 7.26 -1.89
N THR A 154 18.10 8.55 -2.22
CA THR A 154 17.93 9.05 -3.59
C THR A 154 19.19 8.88 -4.44
N ALA A 155 20.40 8.73 -3.85
CA ALA A 155 21.66 8.59 -4.57
C ALA A 155 21.72 7.32 -5.44
N PHE A 156 20.93 6.30 -5.14
CA PHE A 156 20.82 5.11 -5.98
C PHE A 156 20.04 5.36 -7.28
N PHE A 157 19.08 6.27 -7.25
CA PHE A 157 18.25 6.62 -8.42
C PHE A 157 18.90 7.66 -9.33
N ASP A 158 19.88 8.43 -8.84
CA ASP A 158 20.63 9.39 -9.63
C ASP A 158 21.63 8.74 -10.61
N GLN A 159 21.90 7.43 -10.47
CA GLN A 159 22.78 6.69 -11.38
C GLN A 159 22.02 5.99 -12.53
N VAL A 160 20.70 6.10 -12.57
CA VAL A 160 19.93 5.66 -13.74
C VAL A 160 20.16 6.70 -14.85
N PRO A 161 20.75 6.35 -16.03
CA PRO A 161 20.88 7.29 -17.12
C PRO A 161 19.51 7.89 -17.41
N ASP A 162 19.49 9.20 -17.54
CA ASP A 162 18.32 10.00 -17.89
C ASP A 162 17.86 9.58 -19.30
N MET A 163 17.28 8.38 -19.40
CA MET A 163 16.52 8.01 -20.58
C MET A 163 15.29 8.92 -20.57
N PRO A 164 15.06 9.69 -21.62
CA PRO A 164 13.83 10.46 -21.73
C PRO A 164 12.68 9.49 -21.45
N LEU A 165 11.95 9.75 -20.36
CA LEU A 165 10.66 9.10 -20.13
C LEU A 165 9.80 9.46 -21.33
N GLU A 166 9.80 8.59 -22.35
CA GLU A 166 8.72 8.65 -23.33
C GLU A 166 7.43 8.69 -22.51
N PRO A 167 6.56 9.67 -22.74
CA PRO A 167 5.28 9.71 -22.06
C PRO A 167 4.67 8.32 -22.26
N PRO A 168 4.16 7.66 -21.19
CA PRO A 168 3.64 6.31 -21.30
C PRO A 168 2.65 6.33 -22.46
N GLN A 169 2.96 5.57 -23.53
CA GLN A 169 2.04 5.42 -24.63
C GLN A 169 0.73 4.98 -24.01
N PRO A 170 -0.39 5.67 -24.26
CA PRO A 170 -1.66 5.27 -23.70
C PRO A 170 -1.83 3.80 -24.02
N ALA A 171 -1.89 2.97 -22.98
CA ALA A 171 -2.15 1.54 -23.15
C ALA A 171 -3.39 1.44 -24.01
N ALA A 172 -3.30 0.73 -25.15
CA ALA A 172 -4.35 0.68 -26.17
C ALA A 172 -5.70 0.21 -25.58
N GLU A 173 -5.65 -0.48 -24.41
CA GLU A 173 -6.83 -0.89 -23.66
C GLU A 173 -6.64 -0.68 -22.16
N PRO A 174 -7.66 -0.14 -21.44
CA PRO A 174 -7.60 -0.02 -19.99
C PRO A 174 -7.58 -1.41 -19.35
N PHE A 175 -6.64 -1.66 -18.43
CA PHE A 175 -6.63 -2.91 -17.68
C PHE A 175 -7.78 -2.95 -16.67
N ARG A 176 -8.33 -4.16 -16.44
CA ARG A 176 -9.39 -4.39 -15.46
C ARG A 176 -8.81 -4.95 -14.19
N LEU A 177 -9.20 -4.40 -13.04
CA LEU A 177 -8.80 -4.89 -11.71
C LEU A 177 -9.33 -6.31 -11.44
N HIS A 178 -10.49 -6.66 -11.98
CA HIS A 178 -11.12 -7.98 -11.88
C HIS A 178 -11.47 -8.49 -13.28
N PRO A 179 -10.51 -9.04 -14.05
CA PRO A 179 -10.74 -9.47 -15.42
C PRO A 179 -11.83 -10.56 -15.53
N ASN A 180 -11.87 -11.50 -14.57
CA ASN A 180 -12.83 -12.61 -14.51
C ASN A 180 -14.03 -12.32 -13.58
N GLY A 181 -14.23 -11.08 -13.16
CA GLY A 181 -15.32 -10.67 -12.30
C GLY A 181 -15.32 -11.41 -10.95
N ASN A 182 -16.43 -12.07 -10.63
CA ASN A 182 -16.57 -12.79 -9.35
C ASN A 182 -15.80 -14.12 -9.28
N GLN A 183 -15.34 -14.64 -10.41
CA GLN A 183 -14.59 -15.90 -10.51
C GLN A 183 -13.08 -15.70 -10.54
N ASP A 184 -12.61 -14.46 -10.37
CA ASP A 184 -11.19 -14.15 -10.33
C ASP A 184 -10.55 -14.77 -9.07
N PRO A 185 -9.55 -15.65 -9.20
CA PRO A 185 -8.87 -16.27 -8.07
C PRO A 185 -8.16 -15.21 -7.19
N ASP A 186 -7.71 -14.10 -7.78
CA ASP A 186 -7.00 -13.04 -7.10
C ASP A 186 -7.94 -11.92 -6.58
N ARG A 187 -9.26 -12.12 -6.68
CA ARG A 187 -10.25 -11.11 -6.31
C ARG A 187 -10.12 -10.62 -4.87
N LEU A 188 -9.90 -11.55 -3.93
CA LEU A 188 -9.76 -11.18 -2.51
C LEU A 188 -8.46 -10.44 -2.27
N ILE A 189 -7.36 -10.84 -2.91
CA ILE A 189 -6.08 -10.14 -2.85
C ILE A 189 -6.26 -8.71 -3.38
N THR A 190 -6.88 -8.55 -4.54
CA THR A 190 -7.14 -7.23 -5.13
C THR A 190 -7.99 -6.36 -4.22
N LYS A 191 -9.03 -6.92 -3.58
CA LYS A 191 -9.87 -6.17 -2.64
C LYS A 191 -9.10 -5.74 -1.38
N SER A 192 -8.28 -6.63 -0.80
CA SER A 192 -7.42 -6.28 0.33
C SER A 192 -6.43 -5.18 -0.03
N LEU A 193 -5.87 -5.21 -1.24
CA LEU A 193 -4.98 -4.15 -1.74
C LEU A 193 -5.71 -2.81 -1.93
N ILE A 194 -6.95 -2.82 -2.45
CA ILE A 194 -7.78 -1.61 -2.61
C ILE A 194 -8.02 -0.94 -1.25
N LEU A 195 -8.22 -1.74 -0.19
CA LEU A 195 -8.45 -1.24 1.17
C LEU A 195 -7.16 -0.91 1.94
N GLY A 196 -5.98 -1.19 1.36
CA GLY A 196 -4.71 -1.05 2.06
C GLY A 196 -4.51 -2.06 3.19
N ASP A 197 -5.24 -3.16 3.16
CA ASP A 197 -5.13 -4.25 4.14
C ASP A 197 -4.04 -5.24 3.69
N PHE A 198 -2.80 -4.87 4.00
CA PHE A 198 -1.63 -5.65 3.58
C PHE A 198 -1.50 -6.98 4.31
N GLU A 199 -1.93 -7.07 5.58
CA GLU A 199 -1.85 -8.31 6.36
C GLU A 199 -2.70 -9.41 5.74
N ASN A 200 -3.95 -9.11 5.43
CA ASN A 200 -4.85 -10.06 4.78
C ASN A 200 -4.37 -10.41 3.36
N ALA A 201 -3.86 -9.45 2.60
CA ALA A 201 -3.32 -9.71 1.27
C ALA A 201 -2.09 -10.63 1.33
N VAL A 202 -1.15 -10.39 2.26
CA VAL A 202 0.03 -11.26 2.48
C VAL A 202 -0.39 -12.65 2.95
N SER A 203 -1.35 -12.76 3.87
CA SER A 203 -1.87 -14.05 4.34
C SER A 203 -2.44 -14.90 3.20
N LEU A 204 -3.19 -14.29 2.29
CA LEU A 204 -3.70 -14.96 1.09
C LEU A 204 -2.58 -15.41 0.16
N LEU A 205 -1.60 -14.53 -0.10
CA LEU A 205 -0.46 -14.86 -0.98
C LEU A 205 0.38 -16.01 -0.41
N VAL A 206 0.65 -15.99 0.90
CA VAL A 206 1.37 -17.06 1.60
C VAL A 206 0.58 -18.38 1.56
N SER A 207 -0.74 -18.32 1.73
CA SER A 207 -1.60 -19.50 1.64
C SER A 207 -1.61 -20.14 0.25
N GLN A 208 -1.42 -19.35 -0.80
CA GLN A 208 -1.32 -19.78 -2.19
C GLN A 208 0.12 -20.14 -2.63
N ASP A 209 1.09 -20.14 -1.71
CA ASP A 209 2.52 -20.41 -1.99
C ASP A 209 3.19 -19.34 -2.89
N ARG A 210 2.60 -18.14 -2.97
CA ARG A 210 3.09 -17.01 -3.78
C ARG A 210 3.99 -16.10 -2.95
N PHE A 211 5.08 -16.66 -2.42
CA PHE A 211 5.97 -15.95 -1.51
C PHE A 211 6.72 -14.76 -2.13
N ALA A 212 6.98 -14.79 -3.43
CA ALA A 212 7.62 -13.64 -4.08
C ALA A 212 6.74 -12.39 -3.99
N ASP A 213 5.46 -12.52 -4.34
CA ASP A 213 4.48 -11.44 -4.26
C ASP A 213 4.24 -11.01 -2.81
N ALA A 214 4.16 -11.99 -1.89
CA ALA A 214 3.98 -11.75 -0.46
C ALA A 214 5.14 -10.92 0.13
N LEU A 215 6.40 -11.26 -0.19
CA LEU A 215 7.57 -10.52 0.30
C LEU A 215 7.65 -9.11 -0.25
N VAL A 216 7.34 -8.90 -1.55
CA VAL A 216 7.28 -7.56 -2.15
C VAL A 216 6.24 -6.71 -1.43
N LEU A 217 5.07 -7.27 -1.16
CA LEU A 217 3.99 -6.55 -0.48
C LEU A 217 4.34 -6.28 0.99
N ALA A 218 4.93 -7.26 1.69
CA ALA A 218 5.35 -7.12 3.09
C ALA A 218 6.43 -6.03 3.26
N THR A 219 7.36 -5.88 2.31
CA THR A 219 8.36 -4.80 2.31
C THR A 219 7.70 -3.42 2.32
N ARG A 220 6.54 -3.27 1.66
CA ARG A 220 5.78 -2.01 1.64
C ARG A 220 4.99 -1.76 2.92
N ALA A 221 4.56 -2.85 3.58
CA ALA A 221 3.70 -2.79 4.77
C ALA A 221 4.47 -2.46 6.06
N GLY A 222 5.74 -2.85 6.14
CA GLY A 222 6.61 -2.59 7.29
C GLY A 222 7.39 -3.83 7.74
N ASP A 223 8.38 -3.58 8.61
CA ASP A 223 9.37 -4.59 9.00
C ASP A 223 8.75 -5.78 9.74
N GLU A 224 7.72 -5.55 10.56
CA GLU A 224 7.06 -6.60 11.32
C GLU A 224 6.42 -7.65 10.41
N LEU A 225 5.63 -7.19 9.42
CA LEU A 225 4.99 -8.08 8.46
C LEU A 225 6.02 -8.76 7.54
N LEU A 226 7.10 -8.06 7.20
CA LEU A 226 8.20 -8.61 6.43
C LEU A 226 8.87 -9.78 7.18
N VAL A 227 9.21 -9.61 8.46
CA VAL A 227 9.81 -10.67 9.29
C VAL A 227 8.86 -11.86 9.44
N LYS A 228 7.56 -11.63 9.69
CA LYS A 228 6.55 -12.69 9.74
C LYS A 228 6.50 -13.48 8.42
N THR A 229 6.51 -12.78 7.30
CA THR A 229 6.47 -13.39 5.95
C THR A 229 7.74 -14.18 5.64
N GLN A 230 8.92 -13.65 5.99
CA GLN A 230 10.21 -14.35 5.85
C GLN A 230 10.25 -15.62 6.68
N ARG A 231 9.79 -15.57 7.94
CA ARG A 231 9.70 -16.77 8.80
C ARG A 231 8.79 -17.83 8.19
N ALA A 232 7.62 -17.43 7.69
CA ALA A 232 6.71 -18.35 7.01
C ALA A 232 7.35 -19.00 5.78
N TYR A 233 8.09 -18.22 4.97
CA TYR A 233 8.84 -18.71 3.82
C TYR A 233 9.89 -19.75 4.22
N PHE A 234 10.73 -19.45 5.20
CA PHE A 234 11.77 -20.36 5.65
C PHE A 234 11.19 -21.64 6.30
N LYS A 235 10.16 -21.48 7.16
CA LYS A 235 9.47 -22.63 7.77
C LYS A 235 8.99 -23.62 6.71
N ARG A 236 8.53 -23.15 5.54
CA ARG A 236 7.99 -23.98 4.50
C ARG A 236 9.05 -24.56 3.56
N HIS A 237 10.11 -23.82 3.26
CA HIS A 237 11.06 -24.16 2.21
C HIS A 237 12.46 -24.56 2.71
N ALA A 238 12.90 -24.09 3.90
CA ALA A 238 14.26 -24.31 4.36
C ALA A 238 14.59 -25.80 4.64
N MET A 239 13.60 -26.57 5.09
CA MET A 239 13.81 -28.01 5.40
C MET A 239 14.30 -28.81 4.19
N ASN A 240 13.91 -28.46 2.98
CA ASN A 240 14.18 -29.22 1.76
C ASN A 240 15.39 -28.70 0.98
N LYS A 241 15.95 -27.54 1.37
CA LYS A 241 17.02 -26.88 0.60
C LYS A 241 18.10 -26.35 1.55
N PRO A 242 19.28 -27.01 1.64
CA PRO A 242 20.36 -26.62 2.58
C PRO A 242 20.75 -25.14 2.46
N TYR A 243 20.84 -24.59 1.25
CA TYR A 243 21.18 -23.18 1.08
C TYR A 243 20.14 -22.21 1.66
N LEU A 244 18.85 -22.59 1.68
CA LEU A 244 17.82 -21.77 2.31
C LEU A 244 17.91 -21.80 3.83
N ARG A 245 18.38 -22.90 4.42
CA ARG A 245 18.66 -23.01 5.85
C ARG A 245 19.82 -22.10 6.25
N LEU A 246 20.88 -22.07 5.42
CA LEU A 246 21.96 -21.11 5.59
C LEU A 246 21.48 -19.68 5.42
N LEU A 247 20.68 -19.41 4.36
CA LEU A 247 20.12 -18.08 4.14
C LEU A 247 19.24 -17.63 5.31
N GLN A 248 18.44 -18.53 5.88
CA GLN A 248 17.66 -18.26 7.09
C GLN A 248 18.55 -17.78 8.22
N SER A 249 19.61 -18.54 8.54
CA SER A 249 20.54 -18.20 9.61
C SER A 249 21.22 -16.84 9.41
N ILE A 250 21.53 -16.48 8.16
CA ILE A 250 22.10 -15.17 7.81
C ILE A 250 21.06 -14.05 8.02
N VAL A 251 19.82 -14.24 7.52
CA VAL A 251 18.76 -13.23 7.59
C VAL A 251 18.26 -13.01 9.02
N THR A 252 18.22 -14.07 9.84
CA THR A 252 17.84 -13.98 11.26
C THR A 252 19.00 -13.59 12.16
N GLU A 253 20.21 -13.43 11.59
CA GLU A 253 21.46 -13.13 12.32
C GLU A 253 21.78 -14.16 13.42
N ASP A 254 21.25 -15.38 13.29
CA ASP A 254 21.50 -16.48 14.22
C ASP A 254 22.18 -17.65 13.48
N LEU A 255 23.50 -17.75 13.64
CA LEU A 255 24.31 -18.79 13.01
C LEU A 255 24.41 -20.07 13.86
N SER A 256 23.74 -20.13 15.00
CA SER A 256 23.77 -21.29 15.90
C SER A 256 23.33 -22.56 15.18
N ASP A 257 22.29 -22.49 14.34
CA ASP A 257 21.81 -23.64 13.59
C ASP A 257 22.89 -24.25 12.68
N VAL A 258 23.65 -23.40 11.97
CA VAL A 258 24.74 -23.81 11.10
C VAL A 258 25.85 -24.49 11.91
N VAL A 259 26.25 -23.88 13.06
CA VAL A 259 27.30 -24.40 13.90
C VAL A 259 26.92 -25.70 14.58
N TYR A 260 25.66 -25.86 14.99
CA TYR A 260 25.22 -27.06 15.72
C TYR A 260 24.87 -28.24 14.81
N TYR A 261 24.38 -28.02 13.61
CA TYR A 261 23.77 -29.08 12.82
C TYR A 261 24.39 -29.30 11.43
N ALA A 262 25.20 -28.36 10.91
CA ALA A 262 25.87 -28.59 9.64
C ALA A 262 26.89 -29.74 9.72
N ASP A 263 27.14 -30.38 8.58
CA ASP A 263 28.09 -31.51 8.51
C ASP A 263 29.52 -31.03 8.74
N LEU A 264 30.20 -31.65 9.66
CA LEU A 264 31.58 -31.31 10.00
C LEU A 264 32.59 -31.67 8.90
N THR A 265 32.21 -32.41 7.86
CA THR A 265 33.03 -32.58 6.66
C THR A 265 33.25 -31.26 5.93
N GLU A 266 32.32 -30.35 6.07
CA GLU A 266 32.31 -29.00 5.48
C GLU A 266 32.71 -27.91 6.52
N TRP A 267 33.50 -28.27 7.55
CA TRP A 267 33.82 -27.36 8.63
C TRP A 267 34.50 -26.06 8.18
N GLN A 268 35.23 -26.10 7.05
CA GLN A 268 35.88 -24.91 6.47
C GLN A 268 34.85 -23.88 5.98
N GLU A 269 33.82 -24.36 5.33
CA GLU A 269 32.69 -23.54 4.88
C GLU A 269 31.93 -22.98 6.10
N ILE A 270 31.67 -23.80 7.12
CA ILE A 270 31.04 -23.35 8.36
C ILE A 270 31.89 -22.24 9.01
N PHE A 271 33.21 -22.45 9.11
CA PHE A 271 34.10 -21.46 9.67
C PHE A 271 34.17 -20.18 8.83
N ALA A 272 34.17 -20.28 7.50
CA ALA A 272 34.10 -19.14 6.60
C ALA A 272 32.80 -18.34 6.78
N VAL A 273 31.67 -19.02 6.97
CA VAL A 273 30.37 -18.37 7.28
C VAL A 273 30.46 -17.58 8.59
N LEU A 274 31.10 -18.16 9.64
CA LEU A 274 31.32 -17.43 10.91
C LEU A 274 32.18 -16.18 10.72
N CYS A 275 33.28 -16.29 9.97
CA CYS A 275 34.15 -15.15 9.71
C CYS A 275 33.43 -14.03 8.92
N THR A 276 32.45 -14.37 8.09
CA THR A 276 31.77 -13.41 7.20
C THR A 276 30.58 -12.75 7.89
N TYR A 277 29.79 -13.52 8.64
CA TYR A 277 28.46 -13.08 9.09
C TYR A 277 28.31 -13.03 10.62
N ALA A 278 29.19 -13.67 11.42
CA ALA A 278 29.05 -13.62 12.86
C ALA A 278 29.30 -12.22 13.41
N LYS A 279 28.47 -11.80 14.36
CA LYS A 279 28.72 -10.59 15.14
C LYS A 279 29.97 -10.76 15.95
N GLN A 280 30.70 -9.69 16.22
CA GLN A 280 31.96 -9.74 16.95
C GLN A 280 31.82 -10.35 18.35
N GLU A 281 30.66 -10.17 18.97
CA GLU A 281 30.31 -10.70 20.30
C GLU A 281 30.09 -12.21 20.29
N ASP A 282 29.53 -12.75 19.22
CA ASP A 282 29.11 -14.15 19.09
C ASP A 282 30.19 -15.02 18.46
N PHE A 283 31.12 -14.40 17.72
CA PHE A 283 32.12 -15.12 16.92
C PHE A 283 32.96 -16.09 17.77
N SER A 284 33.46 -15.63 18.92
CA SER A 284 34.32 -16.45 19.77
C SER A 284 33.57 -17.67 20.33
N VAL A 285 32.32 -17.47 20.76
CA VAL A 285 31.47 -18.54 21.30
C VAL A 285 31.14 -19.58 20.22
N LEU A 286 30.80 -19.12 19.03
CA LEU A 286 30.44 -19.99 17.90
C LEU A 286 31.66 -20.74 17.34
N ALA A 287 32.82 -20.09 17.26
CA ALA A 287 34.06 -20.71 16.85
C ALA A 287 34.54 -21.77 17.87
N GLU A 288 34.48 -21.46 19.18
CA GLU A 288 34.75 -22.44 20.25
C GLU A 288 33.81 -23.64 20.13
N ARG A 289 32.53 -23.42 19.91
CA ARG A 289 31.54 -24.50 19.76
C ARG A 289 31.81 -25.39 18.53
N LEU A 290 32.21 -24.81 17.40
CA LEU A 290 32.66 -25.58 16.24
C LEU A 290 33.90 -26.42 16.59
N GLY A 291 34.86 -25.83 17.30
CA GLY A 291 36.05 -26.53 17.80
C GLY A 291 35.69 -27.74 18.68
N GLN A 292 34.77 -27.58 19.64
CA GLN A 292 34.26 -28.64 20.50
C GLN A 292 33.65 -29.79 19.68
N ARG A 293 32.83 -29.51 18.69
CA ARG A 293 32.23 -30.52 17.82
C ARG A 293 33.27 -31.32 17.03
N LEU A 294 34.33 -30.68 16.54
CA LEU A 294 35.44 -31.32 15.86
C LEU A 294 36.25 -32.20 16.81
N GLU A 295 36.49 -31.73 18.04
CA GLU A 295 37.16 -32.48 19.10
C GLU A 295 36.34 -33.72 19.49
N ASP A 296 35.04 -33.59 19.71
CA ASP A 296 34.14 -34.69 20.02
C ASP A 296 34.19 -35.78 18.92
N ARG A 297 34.19 -35.36 17.64
CA ARG A 297 34.34 -36.28 16.51
C ARG A 297 35.70 -36.99 16.52
N TYR A 298 36.78 -36.26 16.83
CA TYR A 298 38.08 -36.86 16.97
C TYR A 298 38.13 -37.91 18.14
N LEU A 299 37.60 -37.55 19.32
CA LEU A 299 37.56 -38.45 20.45
C LEU A 299 36.75 -39.70 20.18
N HIS A 300 35.61 -39.55 19.53
CA HIS A 300 34.77 -40.69 19.11
C HIS A 300 35.49 -41.61 18.11
N SER A 301 36.16 -41.04 17.10
CA SER A 301 36.96 -41.81 16.14
C SER A 301 38.15 -42.51 16.77
N ALA A 302 38.79 -41.90 17.78
CA ALA A 302 39.89 -42.49 18.54
C ALA A 302 39.41 -43.69 19.37
N GLN A 303 38.23 -43.63 19.98
CA GLN A 303 37.61 -44.76 20.69
C GLN A 303 37.33 -45.94 19.76
N LEU A 304 37.00 -45.70 18.50
CA LEU A 304 36.79 -46.70 17.50
C LEU A 304 38.07 -47.28 16.85
N GLY A 305 39.25 -46.81 17.32
CA GLY A 305 40.53 -47.28 16.82
C GLY A 305 41.01 -46.65 15.50
N THR A 306 40.28 -45.67 14.98
CA THR A 306 40.63 -44.95 13.73
C THR A 306 40.68 -43.44 13.98
N PRO A 307 41.66 -42.90 14.71
CA PRO A 307 41.68 -41.52 15.11
C PRO A 307 41.78 -40.56 13.90
N ALA A 308 40.83 -39.66 13.78
CA ALA A 308 40.83 -38.60 12.77
C ALA A 308 41.74 -37.43 13.21
N LEU A 309 43.07 -37.60 13.10
CA LEU A 309 44.06 -36.61 13.52
C LEU A 309 43.86 -35.21 12.86
N VAL A 310 43.23 -35.19 11.68
CA VAL A 310 42.90 -33.94 10.99
C VAL A 310 41.89 -33.14 11.79
N ASP A 311 40.87 -33.80 12.37
CA ASP A 311 39.84 -33.11 13.15
C ASP A 311 40.42 -32.45 14.42
N ARG A 312 41.40 -33.06 15.05
CA ARG A 312 42.13 -32.48 16.19
C ARG A 312 42.84 -31.18 15.78
N LYS A 313 43.52 -31.18 14.62
CA LYS A 313 44.20 -29.97 14.13
C LYS A 313 43.19 -28.87 13.79
N ASN A 314 42.07 -29.23 13.18
CA ASN A 314 41.04 -28.31 12.83
C ASN A 314 40.33 -27.71 14.06
N ALA A 315 40.09 -28.51 15.12
CA ALA A 315 39.58 -28.03 16.38
C ALA A 315 40.52 -26.98 17.02
N VAL A 316 41.85 -27.25 17.00
CA VAL A 316 42.84 -26.27 17.50
C VAL A 316 42.78 -24.94 16.71
N LEU A 317 42.60 -24.97 15.40
CA LEU A 317 42.43 -23.74 14.59
C LEU A 317 41.20 -22.94 15.01
N CYS A 318 40.08 -23.62 15.27
CA CYS A 318 38.86 -22.95 15.75
C CYS A 318 39.07 -22.31 17.13
N TYR A 319 39.75 -22.99 18.05
CA TYR A 319 40.04 -22.45 19.38
C TYR A 319 41.05 -21.30 19.36
N LEU A 320 42.00 -21.29 18.40
CA LEU A 320 42.96 -20.20 18.27
C LEU A 320 42.32 -18.94 17.69
N ALA A 321 41.25 -19.10 16.96
CA ALA A 321 40.51 -17.98 16.37
C ALA A 321 39.42 -17.41 17.28
N ALA A 322 38.94 -18.21 18.24
CA ALA A 322 37.98 -17.83 19.26
C ALA A 322 38.59 -16.88 20.30
#